data_42e30208d367cc62c6fed71e65fce0fe
#
_entry.id   42e30208d367cc62c6fed71e65fce0fe
#
_cell.length_a   1.000
_cell.length_b   1.000
_cell.length_c   1.000
_cell.angle_alpha   90.00
_cell.angle_beta   90.00
_cell.angle_gamma   90.00
#
_symmetry.space_group_name_H-M   'P 1'
#
loop_
_entity.id
_entity.type
_entity.pdbx_description
1 polymer ?
#
loop_
_entity_poly.entity_id
_entity_poly.type
_entity_poly.pdbx_seq_one_letter_code
_entity_poly.pdbx_strand_id
1 'polypeptide(L)'
;MIEILYRSRQKENLDKDVLNFLSSLNEDVNILSYDILGTQAHCLMLNKIGILTSDELSKILSSLSKIKYESKNKEIIQNLPPNEELFLSEDIHELIESIVIQDIGIDIGGKMHTGRSRNDQVILDIRMKLRDEVINICELIINIIKSLIEKSKEHTNTIISLYTHLQQAQIGTVSHYLLSYSFNLLRDLERLSSSFEKINLSPLGSCAIGGTAIPIDRNYTASLLGFQGLLENSIDATSSRDSMIEYLSFLSILMSTLSRIAEDFILWSTSEFNYIELSDRYSSTSSVMPQKKNPDPLEIIRSRTSIVIGMLISAFSLVKNLPSGYHRDLQDLKPLLSNSTTIVKESLLIMKGIIDTFKVNKKNTLYSANKSYGVSLDIAEQIVIKYNIPFRKVHKLIGTLVQHAVKNKNISLSQISKEEVNRILKFTHIKIDLEELMVILKDTTPEKSILFRNSYGSPNPMQQKDMVNSIEKSLLIYCKVLSQRKELLYAALDNLEKEVILNTIVDSEKNNGI
;
A
#
# COMPACT_ATOMS: atom_id res chain seq x y z
N MET A 1 -29.10 -23.60 30.59
CA MET A 1 -28.98 -22.17 30.23
C MET A 1 -27.55 -21.80 30.37
N ILE A 2 -26.86 -21.56 29.28
CA ILE A 2 -25.50 -21.02 29.34
C ILE A 2 -25.66 -19.55 29.74
N GLU A 3 -25.20 -19.20 30.95
CA GLU A 3 -25.10 -17.80 31.38
C GLU A 3 -24.15 -17.08 30.43
N ILE A 4 -24.60 -16.02 29.78
CA ILE A 4 -23.74 -15.14 28.97
C ILE A 4 -22.67 -14.58 29.91
N LEU A 5 -21.40 -14.89 29.67
CA LEU A 5 -20.23 -14.72 30.55
C LEU A 5 -20.13 -13.35 31.27
N TYR A 6 -20.68 -12.28 30.69
CA TYR A 6 -20.48 -10.90 31.18
C TYR A 6 -21.76 -10.22 31.68
N ARG A 7 -22.88 -10.97 31.91
CA ARG A 7 -24.19 -10.38 32.22
C ARG A 7 -24.65 -10.54 33.68
N SER A 8 -23.76 -10.78 34.61
CA SER A 8 -24.05 -11.03 36.03
C SER A 8 -24.93 -9.97 36.71
N ARG A 9 -24.90 -8.69 36.28
CA ARG A 9 -25.74 -7.61 36.81
C ARG A 9 -27.10 -7.52 36.10
N GLN A 10 -27.23 -8.04 34.90
CA GLN A 10 -28.43 -7.91 34.06
C GLN A 10 -29.31 -9.12 34.23
N LYS A 11 -30.62 -8.89 34.36
CA LYS A 11 -31.60 -9.96 34.64
C LYS A 11 -32.19 -10.59 33.37
N GLU A 12 -31.98 -9.93 32.21
CA GLU A 12 -32.54 -10.37 30.94
C GLU A 12 -31.44 -10.57 29.90
N ASN A 13 -31.60 -11.50 28.99
CA ASN A 13 -30.72 -11.68 27.84
C ASN A 13 -30.89 -10.54 26.86
N LEU A 14 -29.86 -10.31 26.00
CA LEU A 14 -30.00 -9.40 24.86
C LEU A 14 -31.09 -9.91 23.93
N ASP A 15 -31.84 -8.97 23.39
CA ASP A 15 -32.69 -9.25 22.24
C ASP A 15 -31.82 -9.73 21.07
N LYS A 16 -32.32 -10.69 20.27
CA LYS A 16 -31.57 -11.28 19.16
C LYS A 16 -31.16 -10.24 18.12
N ASP A 17 -32.03 -9.27 17.84
CA ASP A 17 -31.74 -8.22 16.86
C ASP A 17 -30.65 -7.26 17.39
N VAL A 18 -30.67 -6.98 18.72
CA VAL A 18 -29.63 -6.18 19.38
C VAL A 18 -28.29 -6.91 19.35
N LEU A 19 -28.25 -8.22 19.62
CA LEU A 19 -27.04 -9.02 19.54
C LEU A 19 -26.44 -8.99 18.12
N ASN A 20 -27.27 -9.25 17.11
CA ASN A 20 -26.85 -9.19 15.71
C ASN A 20 -26.32 -7.80 15.32
N PHE A 21 -26.96 -6.73 15.80
CA PHE A 21 -26.54 -5.37 15.53
C PHE A 21 -25.20 -5.01 16.19
N LEU A 22 -24.92 -5.57 17.35
CA LEU A 22 -23.67 -5.33 18.10
C LEU A 22 -22.52 -6.26 17.64
N SER A 23 -22.82 -7.39 17.01
CA SER A 23 -21.82 -8.39 16.68
C SER A 23 -20.80 -7.89 15.67
N SER A 24 -19.52 -8.21 15.92
CA SER A 24 -18.41 -7.99 14.99
C SER A 24 -17.74 -9.29 14.51
N LEU A 25 -18.34 -10.45 14.79
CA LEU A 25 -17.75 -11.77 14.49
C LEU A 25 -17.28 -11.92 13.05
N ASN A 26 -18.08 -11.48 12.08
CA ASN A 26 -17.73 -11.57 10.65
C ASN A 26 -16.44 -10.84 10.29
N GLU A 27 -16.21 -9.69 10.93
CA GLU A 27 -14.99 -8.87 10.72
C GLU A 27 -13.82 -9.43 11.51
N ASP A 28 -14.08 -9.99 12.69
CA ASP A 28 -13.07 -10.44 13.64
C ASP A 28 -12.37 -11.74 13.21
N VAL A 29 -12.95 -12.49 12.29
CA VAL A 29 -12.24 -13.60 11.63
C VAL A 29 -10.86 -13.20 11.12
N ASN A 30 -10.73 -11.96 10.70
CA ASN A 30 -9.47 -11.40 10.21
C ASN A 30 -8.42 -11.17 11.30
N ILE A 31 -8.79 -11.22 12.58
CA ILE A 31 -7.89 -11.04 13.73
C ILE A 31 -7.82 -12.29 14.63
N LEU A 32 -8.59 -13.33 14.35
CA LEU A 32 -8.65 -14.58 15.12
C LEU A 32 -7.26 -15.16 15.45
N SER A 33 -6.39 -15.27 14.45
CA SER A 33 -5.04 -15.83 14.67
C SER A 33 -4.18 -14.96 15.59
N TYR A 34 -4.37 -13.64 15.56
CA TYR A 34 -3.66 -12.70 16.41
C TYR A 34 -4.19 -12.74 17.85
N ASP A 35 -5.49 -12.88 18.04
CA ASP A 35 -6.08 -13.05 19.36
C ASP A 35 -5.59 -14.31 20.07
N ILE A 36 -5.49 -15.43 19.34
CA ILE A 36 -4.92 -16.68 19.89
C ILE A 36 -3.46 -16.46 20.32
N LEU A 37 -2.62 -15.81 19.49
CA LEU A 37 -1.23 -15.52 19.83
C LEU A 37 -1.12 -14.60 21.05
N GLY A 38 -1.93 -13.54 21.09
CA GLY A 38 -2.02 -12.61 22.21
C GLY A 38 -2.42 -13.30 23.50
N THR A 39 -3.41 -14.19 23.42
CA THR A 39 -3.91 -14.96 24.56
C THR A 39 -2.88 -16.00 25.04
N GLN A 40 -2.17 -16.70 24.14
CA GLN A 40 -1.07 -17.61 24.49
C GLN A 40 0.05 -16.87 25.23
N ALA A 41 0.50 -15.73 24.71
CA ALA A 41 1.53 -14.91 25.36
C ALA A 41 1.09 -14.41 26.74
N HIS A 42 -0.18 -14.03 26.88
CA HIS A 42 -0.75 -13.58 28.14
C HIS A 42 -0.82 -14.74 29.18
N CYS A 43 -1.23 -15.93 28.79
CA CYS A 43 -1.28 -17.09 29.69
C CYS A 43 0.12 -17.53 30.15
N LEU A 44 1.12 -17.49 29.27
CA LEU A 44 2.53 -17.72 29.67
C LEU A 44 2.99 -16.69 30.69
N MET A 45 2.63 -15.46 30.56
CA MET A 45 2.91 -14.40 31.53
C MET A 45 2.18 -14.67 32.87
N LEU A 46 0.91 -15.05 32.86
CA LEU A 46 0.14 -15.37 34.05
C LEU A 46 0.75 -16.56 34.82
N ASN A 47 1.26 -17.55 34.12
CA ASN A 47 2.00 -18.66 34.75
C ASN A 47 3.31 -18.17 35.38
N LYS A 48 4.09 -17.36 34.66
CA LYS A 48 5.35 -16.78 35.16
C LYS A 48 5.17 -16.00 36.47
N ILE A 49 4.04 -15.32 36.65
CA ILE A 49 3.72 -14.56 37.89
C ILE A 49 2.96 -15.39 38.92
N GLY A 50 2.71 -16.68 38.66
CA GLY A 50 2.09 -17.62 39.63
C GLY A 50 0.57 -17.54 39.73
N ILE A 51 -0.14 -16.87 38.77
CA ILE A 51 -1.60 -16.87 38.70
C ILE A 51 -2.13 -18.19 38.12
N LEU A 52 -1.44 -18.72 37.09
CA LEU A 52 -1.71 -20.05 36.55
C LEU A 52 -0.67 -21.05 37.06
N THR A 53 -1.11 -22.22 37.45
CA THR A 53 -0.22 -23.36 37.65
C THR A 53 0.22 -23.93 36.29
N SER A 54 1.26 -24.77 36.27
CA SER A 54 1.72 -25.41 35.03
C SER A 54 0.65 -26.31 34.41
N ASP A 55 -0.13 -27.02 35.22
CA ASP A 55 -1.25 -27.87 34.77
C ASP A 55 -2.39 -27.04 34.12
N GLU A 56 -2.78 -25.95 34.75
CA GLU A 56 -3.80 -25.04 34.20
C GLU A 56 -3.32 -24.39 32.91
N LEU A 57 -2.06 -23.93 32.85
CA LEU A 57 -1.47 -23.38 31.63
C LEU A 57 -1.50 -24.39 30.48
N SER A 58 -1.06 -25.64 30.75
CA SER A 58 -1.02 -26.71 29.76
C SER A 58 -2.41 -26.96 29.15
N LYS A 59 -3.45 -27.06 29.97
CA LYS A 59 -4.84 -27.24 29.49
C LYS A 59 -5.31 -26.07 28.64
N ILE A 60 -5.09 -24.82 29.05
CA ILE A 60 -5.47 -23.62 28.30
C ILE A 60 -4.72 -23.58 26.94
N LEU A 61 -3.40 -23.79 26.95
CA LEU A 61 -2.60 -23.76 25.72
C LEU A 61 -2.98 -24.90 24.76
N SER A 62 -3.33 -26.08 25.25
CA SER A 62 -3.80 -27.21 24.45
C SER A 62 -5.12 -26.85 23.74
N SER A 63 -6.09 -26.28 24.47
CA SER A 63 -7.37 -25.83 23.92
C SER A 63 -7.19 -24.73 22.86
N LEU A 64 -6.36 -23.69 23.15
CA LEU A 64 -6.05 -22.64 22.19
C LEU A 64 -5.34 -23.17 20.92
N SER A 65 -4.45 -24.17 21.08
CA SER A 65 -3.76 -24.78 19.94
C SER A 65 -4.70 -25.57 19.04
N LYS A 66 -5.70 -26.23 19.62
CA LYS A 66 -6.79 -26.88 18.87
C LYS A 66 -7.60 -25.87 18.07
N ILE A 67 -8.00 -24.76 18.69
CA ILE A 67 -8.71 -23.65 18.01
C ILE A 67 -7.85 -23.10 16.85
N LYS A 68 -6.55 -22.87 17.07
CA LYS A 68 -5.59 -22.41 16.04
C LYS A 68 -5.50 -23.37 14.85
N TYR A 69 -5.50 -24.67 15.10
CA TYR A 69 -5.44 -25.70 14.06
C TYR A 69 -6.73 -25.73 13.22
N GLU A 70 -7.88 -25.77 13.87
CA GLU A 70 -9.19 -25.78 13.22
C GLU A 70 -9.44 -24.49 12.42
N SER A 71 -8.96 -23.34 12.89
CA SER A 71 -9.09 -22.06 12.17
C SER A 71 -8.30 -22.02 10.86
N LYS A 72 -7.12 -22.64 10.80
CA LYS A 72 -6.33 -22.75 9.57
C LYS A 72 -7.05 -23.52 8.47
N ASN A 73 -7.86 -24.51 8.85
CA ASN A 73 -8.63 -25.35 7.93
C ASN A 73 -10.00 -24.73 7.53
N LYS A 74 -10.28 -23.47 7.93
CA LYS A 74 -11.57 -22.79 7.77
C LYS A 74 -12.77 -23.53 8.40
N GLU A 75 -12.51 -24.51 9.27
CA GLU A 75 -13.50 -25.37 9.88
C GLU A 75 -14.23 -24.68 11.03
N ILE A 76 -13.57 -23.75 11.75
CA ILE A 76 -14.18 -23.08 12.92
C ILE A 76 -15.45 -22.31 12.54
N ILE A 77 -15.47 -21.63 11.38
CA ILE A 77 -16.62 -20.81 10.97
C ILE A 77 -17.69 -21.66 10.29
N GLN A 78 -17.26 -22.73 9.57
CA GLN A 78 -18.17 -23.66 8.90
C GLN A 78 -18.70 -24.76 9.80
N ASN A 79 -17.94 -25.14 10.85
CA ASN A 79 -18.24 -26.19 11.80
C ASN A 79 -18.51 -25.66 13.22
N LEU A 80 -18.75 -24.35 13.38
CA LEU A 80 -19.42 -23.87 14.59
C LEU A 80 -20.64 -24.75 14.75
N PRO A 81 -20.75 -25.52 15.86
CA PRO A 81 -21.86 -26.43 16.01
C PRO A 81 -23.16 -25.66 15.81
N PRO A 82 -24.16 -26.26 15.12
CA PRO A 82 -25.45 -25.61 14.85
C PRO A 82 -26.26 -25.34 16.13
N ASN A 83 -25.63 -25.43 17.29
CA ASN A 83 -26.21 -25.07 18.56
C ASN A 83 -26.34 -23.55 18.61
N GLU A 84 -27.59 -23.08 18.61
CA GLU A 84 -27.99 -21.67 18.72
C GLU A 84 -27.28 -20.89 19.84
N GLU A 85 -26.62 -21.58 20.78
CA GLU A 85 -25.95 -21.04 21.97
C GLU A 85 -24.55 -20.45 21.73
N LEU A 86 -23.77 -20.95 20.75
CA LEU A 86 -22.47 -20.38 20.37
C LEU A 86 -22.60 -19.14 19.47
N PHE A 87 -23.74 -18.98 18.82
CA PHE A 87 -24.08 -17.76 18.07
C PHE A 87 -24.41 -16.54 18.95
N LEU A 88 -24.35 -16.68 20.28
CA LEU A 88 -24.60 -15.59 21.22
C LEU A 88 -23.35 -14.74 21.52
N SER A 89 -22.17 -15.10 21.00
CA SER A 89 -20.95 -14.29 21.18
C SER A 89 -20.99 -13.03 20.34
N GLU A 90 -20.69 -11.90 20.95
CA GLU A 90 -20.67 -10.60 20.28
C GLU A 90 -19.44 -10.41 19.37
N ASP A 91 -18.30 -11.03 19.75
CA ASP A 91 -17.03 -10.91 19.04
C ASP A 91 -16.19 -12.19 19.16
N ILE A 92 -15.03 -12.20 18.49
CA ILE A 92 -14.12 -13.33 18.46
C ILE A 92 -13.48 -13.61 19.82
N HIS A 93 -13.27 -12.58 20.64
CA HIS A 93 -12.65 -12.69 21.95
C HIS A 93 -13.52 -13.48 22.91
N GLU A 94 -14.84 -13.15 22.95
CA GLU A 94 -15.84 -13.90 23.72
C GLU A 94 -16.00 -15.32 23.21
N LEU A 95 -15.98 -15.50 21.88
CA LEU A 95 -16.09 -16.83 21.27
C LEU A 95 -14.93 -17.73 21.69
N ILE A 96 -13.67 -17.28 21.60
CA ILE A 96 -12.50 -18.07 22.00
C ILE A 96 -12.55 -18.40 23.48
N GLU A 97 -12.88 -17.44 24.33
CA GLU A 97 -13.01 -17.66 25.77
C GLU A 97 -14.10 -18.69 26.09
N SER A 98 -15.27 -18.58 25.44
CA SER A 98 -16.38 -19.52 25.60
C SER A 98 -15.99 -20.95 25.19
N ILE A 99 -15.30 -21.11 24.06
CA ILE A 99 -14.82 -22.44 23.61
C ILE A 99 -13.84 -23.04 24.63
N VAL A 100 -12.88 -22.25 25.13
CA VAL A 100 -11.91 -22.72 26.12
C VAL A 100 -12.62 -23.10 27.43
N ILE A 101 -13.55 -22.27 27.92
CA ILE A 101 -14.33 -22.59 29.14
C ILE A 101 -15.17 -23.85 28.95
N GLN A 102 -15.76 -24.04 27.79
CA GLN A 102 -16.54 -25.25 27.48
C GLN A 102 -15.66 -26.52 27.44
N ASP A 103 -14.43 -26.40 26.95
CA ASP A 103 -13.48 -27.51 26.81
C ASP A 103 -12.89 -27.93 28.16
N ILE A 104 -12.49 -26.99 29.02
CA ILE A 104 -11.72 -27.25 30.25
C ILE A 104 -12.35 -26.74 31.55
N GLY A 105 -13.55 -26.20 31.49
CA GLY A 105 -14.31 -25.67 32.65
C GLY A 105 -13.97 -24.24 33.05
N ILE A 106 -14.92 -23.58 33.73
CA ILE A 106 -14.80 -22.16 34.12
C ILE A 106 -13.68 -21.88 35.11
N ASP A 107 -13.41 -22.84 36.04
CA ASP A 107 -12.41 -22.68 37.09
C ASP A 107 -10.97 -22.57 36.54
N ILE A 108 -10.73 -23.14 35.36
CA ILE A 108 -9.44 -23.09 34.67
C ILE A 108 -9.51 -22.10 33.50
N GLY A 109 -10.45 -22.31 32.56
CA GLY A 109 -10.57 -21.51 31.35
C GLY A 109 -10.81 -20.03 31.64
N GLY A 110 -11.64 -19.71 32.66
CA GLY A 110 -11.92 -18.33 33.06
C GLY A 110 -10.71 -17.57 33.61
N LYS A 111 -9.65 -18.25 34.04
CA LYS A 111 -8.40 -17.58 34.50
C LYS A 111 -7.63 -16.94 33.38
N MET A 112 -7.79 -17.37 32.13
CA MET A 112 -7.03 -16.83 31.00
C MET A 112 -7.29 -15.32 30.75
N HIS A 113 -8.39 -14.78 31.25
CA HIS A 113 -8.74 -13.35 31.12
C HIS A 113 -8.24 -12.49 32.28
N THR A 114 -7.57 -13.08 33.29
CA THR A 114 -7.11 -12.40 34.49
C THR A 114 -6.13 -11.27 34.16
N GLY A 115 -6.37 -10.05 34.62
CA GLY A 115 -5.50 -8.87 34.40
C GLY A 115 -5.55 -8.30 32.99
N ARG A 116 -6.54 -8.67 32.20
CA ARG A 116 -6.76 -8.23 30.82
C ARG A 116 -8.19 -7.71 30.65
N SER A 117 -8.42 -6.91 29.61
CA SER A 117 -9.74 -6.50 29.14
C SER A 117 -9.87 -6.70 27.64
N ARG A 118 -11.09 -6.87 27.15
CA ARG A 118 -11.39 -6.82 25.72
C ARG A 118 -10.86 -5.54 25.06
N ASN A 119 -10.79 -4.43 25.81
CA ASN A 119 -10.34 -3.14 25.28
C ASN A 119 -8.87 -3.13 24.85
N ASP A 120 -7.95 -3.66 25.67
CA ASP A 120 -6.53 -3.75 25.29
C ASP A 120 -6.24 -4.94 24.37
N GLN A 121 -7.05 -5.99 24.42
CA GLN A 121 -6.97 -7.18 23.59
C GLN A 121 -7.28 -6.86 22.11
N VAL A 122 -8.38 -6.21 21.82
CA VAL A 122 -8.77 -5.87 20.43
C VAL A 122 -7.75 -4.97 19.74
N ILE A 123 -7.16 -4.02 20.47
CA ILE A 123 -6.14 -3.13 19.93
C ILE A 123 -4.83 -3.87 19.68
N LEU A 124 -4.46 -4.81 20.56
CA LEU A 124 -3.31 -5.67 20.39
C LEU A 124 -3.40 -6.40 19.04
N ASP A 125 -4.53 -7.05 18.78
CA ASP A 125 -4.74 -7.88 17.60
C ASP A 125 -4.72 -7.04 16.33
N ILE A 126 -5.37 -5.87 16.33
CA ILE A 126 -5.34 -4.95 15.19
C ILE A 126 -3.91 -4.48 14.93
N ARG A 127 -3.12 -4.13 15.96
CA ARG A 127 -1.73 -3.71 15.81
C ARG A 127 -0.84 -4.83 15.26
N MET A 128 -1.01 -6.06 15.73
CA MET A 128 -0.29 -7.23 15.22
C MET A 128 -0.62 -7.46 13.75
N LYS A 129 -1.88 -7.42 13.36
CA LYS A 129 -2.32 -7.53 11.97
C LYS A 129 -1.74 -6.41 11.09
N LEU A 130 -1.87 -5.16 11.52
CA LEU A 130 -1.38 -4.02 10.74
C LEU A 130 0.14 -4.04 10.54
N ARG A 131 0.91 -4.54 11.51
CA ARG A 131 2.35 -4.77 11.39
C ARG A 131 2.68 -5.64 10.17
N ASP A 132 1.98 -6.77 10.06
CA ASP A 132 2.18 -7.72 8.96
C ASP A 132 1.70 -7.11 7.62
N GLU A 133 0.59 -6.38 7.63
CA GLU A 133 0.08 -5.75 6.42
C GLU A 133 0.97 -4.61 5.92
N VAL A 134 1.60 -3.84 6.80
CA VAL A 134 2.61 -2.84 6.41
C VAL A 134 3.78 -3.51 5.68
N ILE A 135 4.30 -4.61 6.21
CA ILE A 135 5.39 -5.35 5.58
C ILE A 135 4.96 -5.88 4.22
N ASN A 136 3.80 -6.53 4.14
CA ASN A 136 3.27 -7.13 2.91
C ASN A 136 3.06 -6.09 1.80
N ILE A 137 2.45 -4.94 2.13
CA ILE A 137 2.21 -3.87 1.16
C ILE A 137 3.54 -3.22 0.71
N CYS A 138 4.49 -3.00 1.62
CA CYS A 138 5.82 -2.52 1.27
C CYS A 138 6.51 -3.44 0.25
N GLU A 139 6.42 -4.76 0.42
CA GLU A 139 6.97 -5.73 -0.55
C GLU A 139 6.29 -5.65 -1.90
N LEU A 140 4.97 -5.48 -1.94
CA LEU A 140 4.24 -5.30 -3.20
C LEU A 140 4.66 -4.01 -3.92
N ILE A 141 4.85 -2.90 -3.19
CA ILE A 141 5.36 -1.64 -3.76
C ILE A 141 6.77 -1.82 -4.32
N ILE A 142 7.67 -2.47 -3.57
CA ILE A 142 9.03 -2.78 -4.03
C ILE A 142 9.00 -3.58 -5.32
N ASN A 143 8.12 -4.57 -5.43
CA ASN A 143 7.99 -5.39 -6.62
C ASN A 143 7.51 -4.58 -7.83
N ILE A 144 6.58 -3.64 -7.66
CA ILE A 144 6.16 -2.73 -8.75
C ILE A 144 7.33 -1.83 -9.17
N ILE A 145 8.07 -1.25 -8.22
CA ILE A 145 9.21 -0.38 -8.55
C ILE A 145 10.27 -1.17 -9.33
N LYS A 146 10.56 -2.42 -8.96
CA LYS A 146 11.46 -3.30 -9.71
C LYS A 146 10.96 -3.54 -11.15
N SER A 147 9.67 -3.83 -11.33
CA SER A 147 9.06 -3.99 -12.66
C SER A 147 9.17 -2.72 -13.50
N LEU A 148 8.94 -1.54 -12.91
CA LEU A 148 9.10 -0.25 -13.59
C LEU A 148 10.55 0.02 -14.00
N ILE A 149 11.53 -0.30 -13.15
CA ILE A 149 12.96 -0.17 -13.46
C ILE A 149 13.33 -1.06 -14.65
N GLU A 150 12.97 -2.34 -14.61
CA GLU A 150 13.28 -3.26 -15.71
C GLU A 150 12.63 -2.79 -17.01
N LYS A 151 11.36 -2.42 -16.98
CA LYS A 151 10.67 -1.86 -18.14
C LYS A 151 11.31 -0.54 -18.61
N SER A 152 11.79 0.31 -17.71
CA SER A 152 12.49 1.55 -18.07
C SER A 152 13.79 1.29 -18.81
N LYS A 153 14.57 0.27 -18.40
CA LYS A 153 15.82 -0.12 -19.06
C LYS A 153 15.60 -0.55 -20.52
N GLU A 154 14.46 -1.21 -20.83
CA GLU A 154 14.09 -1.61 -22.19
C GLU A 154 13.76 -0.41 -23.10
N HIS A 155 13.41 0.75 -22.51
CA HIS A 155 12.86 1.89 -23.21
C HIS A 155 13.64 3.21 -23.04
N THR A 156 14.92 3.13 -22.67
CA THR A 156 15.79 4.30 -22.43
C THR A 156 15.84 5.27 -23.63
N ASN A 157 15.78 4.75 -24.85
CA ASN A 157 15.80 5.52 -26.10
C ASN A 157 14.46 5.53 -26.82
N THR A 158 13.38 5.04 -26.21
CA THR A 158 12.04 5.05 -26.82
C THR A 158 11.42 6.42 -26.62
N ILE A 159 11.40 7.21 -27.70
CA ILE A 159 10.92 8.58 -27.71
C ILE A 159 9.41 8.64 -27.48
N ILE A 160 8.97 9.61 -26.68
CA ILE A 160 7.58 9.96 -26.43
C ILE A 160 7.46 11.47 -26.22
N SER A 161 6.31 12.07 -26.59
CA SER A 161 6.00 13.42 -26.16
C SER A 161 5.65 13.45 -24.67
N LEU A 162 6.19 14.40 -23.93
CA LEU A 162 5.73 14.74 -22.59
C LEU A 162 4.54 15.70 -22.69
N TYR A 163 3.66 15.63 -21.68
CA TYR A 163 2.41 16.39 -21.70
C TYR A 163 2.32 17.37 -20.53
N THR A 164 1.84 18.56 -20.80
CA THR A 164 1.30 19.52 -19.81
C THR A 164 -0.07 19.99 -20.31
N HIS A 165 -1.05 20.13 -19.42
CA HIS A 165 -2.41 20.53 -19.79
C HIS A 165 -3.05 19.61 -20.86
N LEU A 166 -2.68 18.31 -20.89
CA LEU A 166 -3.02 17.35 -21.95
C LEU A 166 -2.60 17.79 -23.36
N GLN A 167 -1.67 18.73 -23.46
CA GLN A 167 -1.04 19.15 -24.72
C GLN A 167 0.39 18.61 -24.80
N GLN A 168 0.81 18.24 -26.02
CA GLN A 168 2.19 17.85 -26.26
C GLN A 168 3.13 19.01 -25.94
N ALA A 169 4.15 18.75 -25.12
CA ALA A 169 5.09 19.77 -24.66
C ALA A 169 6.51 19.45 -25.14
N GLN A 170 7.34 18.93 -24.30
CA GLN A 170 8.73 18.58 -24.61
C GLN A 170 8.86 17.12 -25.04
N ILE A 171 9.97 16.80 -25.67
CA ILE A 171 10.34 15.42 -25.98
C ILE A 171 10.91 14.75 -24.72
N GLY A 172 10.54 13.50 -24.48
CA GLY A 172 11.09 12.64 -23.44
C GLY A 172 11.27 11.21 -23.92
N THR A 173 11.43 10.30 -22.98
CA THR A 173 11.45 8.86 -23.25
C THR A 173 10.43 8.13 -22.39
N VAL A 174 9.98 6.97 -22.84
CA VAL A 174 9.12 6.08 -22.04
C VAL A 174 9.81 5.72 -20.72
N SER A 175 11.11 5.45 -20.74
CA SER A 175 11.91 5.21 -19.54
C SER A 175 11.79 6.35 -18.53
N HIS A 176 12.02 7.59 -18.96
CA HIS A 176 11.92 8.77 -18.09
C HIS A 176 10.54 8.88 -17.43
N TYR A 177 9.48 8.56 -18.17
CA TYR A 177 8.10 8.56 -17.67
C TYR A 177 7.90 7.47 -16.60
N LEU A 178 8.35 6.22 -16.87
CA LEU A 178 8.25 5.11 -15.91
C LEU A 178 9.08 5.36 -14.63
N LEU A 179 10.25 5.99 -14.75
CA LEU A 179 11.07 6.36 -13.61
C LEU A 179 10.39 7.41 -12.73
N SER A 180 9.58 8.31 -13.29
CA SER A 180 8.79 9.26 -12.49
C SER A 180 7.79 8.56 -11.57
N TYR A 181 7.16 7.48 -12.03
CA TYR A 181 6.29 6.65 -11.19
C TYR A 181 7.08 5.90 -10.11
N SER A 182 8.28 5.42 -10.45
CA SER A 182 9.16 4.76 -9.48
C SER A 182 9.51 5.69 -8.31
N PHE A 183 9.81 6.97 -8.56
CA PHE A 183 10.03 7.95 -7.51
C PHE A 183 8.78 8.28 -6.69
N ASN A 184 7.60 8.30 -7.29
CA ASN A 184 6.35 8.47 -6.55
C ASN A 184 6.12 7.30 -5.59
N LEU A 185 6.21 6.07 -6.09
CA LEU A 185 6.04 4.86 -5.28
C LEU A 185 7.13 4.70 -4.22
N LEU A 186 8.36 5.17 -4.47
CA LEU A 186 9.43 5.17 -3.47
C LEU A 186 9.06 6.06 -2.26
N ARG A 187 8.47 7.23 -2.49
CA ARG A 187 7.95 8.08 -1.40
C ARG A 187 6.74 7.45 -0.69
N ASP A 188 5.91 6.70 -1.40
CA ASP A 188 4.80 5.98 -0.78
C ASP A 188 5.31 4.82 0.08
N LEU A 189 6.35 4.10 -0.37
CA LEU A 189 7.06 3.07 0.39
C LEU A 189 7.67 3.65 1.69
N GLU A 190 8.32 4.81 1.60
CA GLU A 190 8.90 5.51 2.74
C GLU A 190 7.85 5.84 3.80
N ARG A 191 6.74 6.47 3.39
CA ARG A 191 5.62 6.81 4.30
C ARG A 191 5.07 5.58 5.00
N LEU A 192 4.73 4.54 4.23
CA LEU A 192 4.13 3.33 4.80
C LEU A 192 5.12 2.60 5.71
N SER A 193 6.39 2.49 5.31
CA SER A 193 7.43 1.88 6.14
C SER A 193 7.61 2.60 7.48
N SER A 194 7.48 3.93 7.51
CA SER A 194 7.61 4.73 8.74
C SER A 194 6.46 4.50 9.74
N SER A 195 5.28 4.05 9.29
CA SER A 195 4.17 3.75 10.19
C SER A 195 4.41 2.53 11.07
N PHE A 196 5.29 1.62 10.64
CA PHE A 196 5.58 0.40 11.37
C PHE A 196 6.00 0.65 12.82
N GLU A 197 6.87 1.62 13.07
CA GLU A 197 7.40 1.93 14.40
C GLU A 197 6.29 2.34 15.39
N LYS A 198 5.31 3.09 14.91
CA LYS A 198 4.16 3.53 15.73
C LYS A 198 3.15 2.41 15.97
N ILE A 199 2.98 1.52 14.99
CA ILE A 199 2.09 0.37 15.10
C ILE A 199 2.71 -0.69 16.00
N ASN A 200 4.05 -0.87 15.99
CA ASN A 200 4.76 -1.92 16.71
C ASN A 200 5.03 -1.59 18.19
N LEU A 201 4.04 -1.02 18.88
CA LEU A 201 4.02 -0.78 20.33
C LEU A 201 2.85 -1.55 20.95
N SER A 202 3.13 -2.33 22.02
CA SER A 202 2.13 -3.17 22.68
C SER A 202 1.19 -2.38 23.59
N PRO A 203 -0.13 -2.52 23.44
CA PRO A 203 -1.13 -1.97 24.36
C PRO A 203 -1.42 -2.91 25.53
N LEU A 204 -1.07 -4.21 25.44
CA LEU A 204 -1.51 -5.26 26.35
C LEU A 204 -1.08 -4.96 27.79
N GLY A 205 -2.00 -5.17 28.73
CA GLY A 205 -1.83 -4.85 30.14
C GLY A 205 -2.30 -3.44 30.54
N SER A 206 -2.84 -2.68 29.56
CA SER A 206 -3.59 -1.45 29.88
C SER A 206 -4.98 -1.74 30.44
N CYS A 207 -5.41 -3.00 30.36
CA CYS A 207 -6.68 -3.52 30.85
C CYS A 207 -7.86 -2.71 30.28
N ALA A 208 -8.89 -2.43 31.06
CA ALA A 208 -10.04 -1.68 30.56
C ALA A 208 -9.67 -0.24 30.13
N ILE A 209 -8.84 0.45 30.94
CA ILE A 209 -8.35 1.82 30.71
C ILE A 209 -7.30 2.26 31.75
N GLY A 210 -7.40 1.78 32.99
CA GLY A 210 -6.60 2.23 34.14
C GLY A 210 -5.48 1.26 34.55
N GLY A 211 -5.17 0.24 33.74
CA GLY A 211 -4.26 -0.83 34.14
C GLY A 211 -4.91 -1.81 35.11
N THR A 212 -4.10 -2.57 35.86
CA THR A 212 -4.54 -3.61 36.79
C THR A 212 -3.68 -3.63 38.04
N ALA A 213 -4.25 -4.06 39.18
CA ALA A 213 -3.51 -4.31 40.41
C ALA A 213 -2.72 -5.65 40.41
N ILE A 214 -2.96 -6.50 39.40
CA ILE A 214 -2.23 -7.76 39.24
C ILE A 214 -0.83 -7.43 38.71
N PRO A 215 0.24 -8.00 39.24
CA PRO A 215 1.63 -7.68 38.90
C PRO A 215 2.03 -8.30 37.55
N ILE A 216 1.28 -7.98 36.48
CA ILE A 216 1.54 -8.47 35.13
C ILE A 216 2.86 -7.93 34.57
N ASP A 217 3.54 -8.75 33.77
CA ASP A 217 4.78 -8.38 33.07
C ASP A 217 4.49 -8.00 31.61
N ARG A 218 4.20 -6.71 31.37
CA ARG A 218 3.91 -6.17 30.04
C ARG A 218 5.09 -6.28 29.06
N ASN A 219 6.33 -6.19 29.58
CA ASN A 219 7.53 -6.32 28.74
C ASN A 219 7.70 -7.76 28.26
N TYR A 220 7.40 -8.74 29.11
CA TYR A 220 7.47 -10.15 28.74
C TYR A 220 6.46 -10.50 27.63
N THR A 221 5.20 -10.09 27.78
CA THR A 221 4.19 -10.31 26.73
C THR A 221 4.54 -9.58 25.44
N ALA A 222 5.03 -8.34 25.50
CA ALA A 222 5.48 -7.58 24.33
C ALA A 222 6.64 -8.29 23.61
N SER A 223 7.62 -8.82 24.35
CA SER A 223 8.76 -9.55 23.76
C SER A 223 8.34 -10.84 23.05
N LEU A 224 7.43 -11.64 23.67
CA LEU A 224 6.88 -12.85 23.06
C LEU A 224 6.13 -12.59 21.75
N LEU A 225 5.49 -11.42 21.64
CA LEU A 225 4.73 -10.99 20.47
C LEU A 225 5.55 -10.17 19.48
N GLY A 226 6.84 -9.94 19.72
CA GLY A 226 7.73 -9.21 18.81
C GLY A 226 7.48 -7.70 18.73
N PHE A 227 6.86 -7.11 19.76
CA PHE A 227 6.75 -5.66 19.87
C PHE A 227 8.09 -5.05 20.31
N GLN A 228 8.41 -3.87 19.78
CA GLN A 228 9.64 -3.14 20.10
C GLN A 228 9.55 -2.37 21.43
N GLY A 229 8.34 -2.20 21.98
CA GLY A 229 8.09 -1.44 23.20
C GLY A 229 6.63 -1.47 23.61
N LEU A 230 6.30 -0.63 24.58
CA LEU A 230 4.96 -0.49 25.14
C LEU A 230 4.36 0.86 24.82
N LEU A 231 3.04 0.95 24.72
CA LEU A 231 2.32 2.20 24.89
C LEU A 231 2.36 2.56 26.37
N GLU A 232 2.95 3.72 26.71
CA GLU A 232 3.30 4.08 28.08
C GLU A 232 2.10 4.44 28.96
N ASN A 233 1.09 5.10 28.37
CA ASN A 233 -0.12 5.50 29.08
C ASN A 233 -1.27 4.55 28.77
N SER A 234 -1.93 4.03 29.79
CA SER A 234 -3.02 3.04 29.64
C SER A 234 -4.29 3.62 29.00
N ILE A 235 -4.57 4.91 29.20
CA ILE A 235 -5.69 5.57 28.52
C ILE A 235 -5.39 5.70 27.03
N ASP A 236 -4.20 6.17 26.69
CA ASP A 236 -3.74 6.27 25.30
C ASP A 236 -3.74 4.91 24.61
N ALA A 237 -3.22 3.90 25.29
CA ALA A 237 -3.13 2.52 24.75
C ALA A 237 -4.49 1.92 24.42
N THR A 238 -5.55 2.24 25.15
CA THR A 238 -6.91 1.73 24.90
C THR A 238 -7.75 2.62 23.98
N SER A 239 -7.47 3.92 23.92
CA SER A 239 -8.30 4.89 23.18
C SER A 239 -7.74 5.31 21.84
N SER A 240 -6.40 5.40 21.68
CA SER A 240 -5.78 5.96 20.48
C SER A 240 -5.96 5.12 19.23
N ARG A 241 -6.30 5.77 18.14
CA ARG A 241 -6.45 5.17 16.79
C ARG A 241 -5.68 5.97 15.73
N ASP A 242 -4.84 6.89 16.13
CA ASP A 242 -4.05 7.78 15.27
C ASP A 242 -3.16 6.99 14.30
N SER A 243 -2.46 5.95 14.79
CA SER A 243 -1.63 5.08 13.94
C SER A 243 -2.43 4.30 12.88
N MET A 244 -3.70 3.99 13.17
CA MET A 244 -4.61 3.34 12.22
C MET A 244 -5.10 4.31 11.15
N ILE A 245 -5.41 5.56 11.54
CA ILE A 245 -5.79 6.63 10.61
C ILE A 245 -4.59 7.02 9.74
N GLU A 246 -3.39 7.09 10.33
CA GLU A 246 -2.15 7.34 9.59
C GLU A 246 -1.92 6.24 8.53
N TYR A 247 -2.10 4.96 8.89
CA TYR A 247 -2.04 3.85 7.95
C TYR A 247 -3.04 4.01 6.79
N LEU A 248 -4.31 4.30 7.07
CA LEU A 248 -5.33 4.55 6.04
C LEU A 248 -4.99 5.77 5.17
N SER A 249 -4.36 6.79 5.74
CA SER A 249 -3.91 7.98 5.01
C SER A 249 -2.82 7.59 4.00
N PHE A 250 -1.86 6.77 4.39
CA PHE A 250 -0.82 6.28 3.47
C PHE A 250 -1.39 5.40 2.37
N LEU A 251 -2.35 4.53 2.68
CA LEU A 251 -3.05 3.73 1.68
C LEU A 251 -3.81 4.62 0.68
N SER A 252 -4.44 5.70 1.13
CA SER A 252 -5.16 6.64 0.27
C SER A 252 -4.21 7.41 -0.65
N ILE A 253 -3.03 7.82 -0.17
CA ILE A 253 -1.99 8.46 -0.99
C ILE A 253 -1.46 7.48 -2.03
N LEU A 254 -1.13 6.25 -1.65
CA LEU A 254 -0.68 5.19 -2.54
C LEU A 254 -1.69 4.90 -3.65
N MET A 255 -2.97 4.76 -3.29
CA MET A 255 -4.03 4.56 -4.29
C MET A 255 -4.15 5.76 -5.25
N SER A 256 -3.94 6.99 -4.77
CA SER A 256 -3.91 8.17 -5.64
C SER A 256 -2.73 8.12 -6.62
N THR A 257 -1.58 7.61 -6.21
CA THR A 257 -0.44 7.35 -7.11
C THR A 257 -0.82 6.30 -8.16
N LEU A 258 -1.41 5.16 -7.76
CA LEU A 258 -1.83 4.10 -8.67
C LEU A 258 -2.92 4.58 -9.64
N SER A 259 -3.86 5.40 -9.18
CA SER A 259 -4.91 5.99 -10.02
C SER A 259 -4.34 6.87 -11.13
N ARG A 260 -3.30 7.66 -10.84
CA ARG A 260 -2.62 8.49 -11.86
C ARG A 260 -1.88 7.64 -12.89
N ILE A 261 -1.20 6.57 -12.47
CA ILE A 261 -0.58 5.62 -13.39
C ILE A 261 -1.64 4.95 -14.27
N ALA A 262 -2.76 4.55 -13.66
CA ALA A 262 -3.88 3.94 -14.38
C ALA A 262 -4.46 4.89 -15.44
N GLU A 263 -4.65 6.18 -15.11
CA GLU A 263 -5.16 7.18 -16.05
C GLU A 263 -4.24 7.35 -17.25
N ASP A 264 -2.94 7.51 -17.03
CA ASP A 264 -1.97 7.63 -18.12
C ASP A 264 -1.99 6.39 -19.03
N PHE A 265 -2.06 5.18 -18.44
CA PHE A 265 -2.10 3.94 -19.23
C PHE A 265 -3.43 3.74 -19.97
N ILE A 266 -4.55 4.20 -19.41
CA ILE A 266 -5.84 4.23 -20.10
C ILE A 266 -5.73 5.12 -21.34
N LEU A 267 -5.26 6.37 -21.19
CA LEU A 267 -5.06 7.29 -22.31
C LEU A 267 -4.12 6.72 -23.35
N TRP A 268 -2.98 6.17 -22.94
CA TRP A 268 -1.97 5.63 -23.86
C TRP A 268 -2.44 4.37 -24.60
N SER A 269 -3.41 3.64 -24.06
CA SER A 269 -3.97 2.44 -24.70
C SER A 269 -5.13 2.73 -25.65
N THR A 270 -5.64 3.98 -25.71
CA THR A 270 -6.69 4.36 -26.66
C THR A 270 -6.20 4.29 -28.11
N SER A 271 -7.13 4.16 -29.08
CA SER A 271 -6.80 4.19 -30.51
C SER A 271 -6.18 5.50 -30.96
N GLU A 272 -6.54 6.61 -30.29
CA GLU A 272 -6.07 7.98 -30.58
C GLU A 272 -4.61 8.15 -30.19
N PHE A 273 -4.20 7.70 -29.00
CA PHE A 273 -2.80 7.73 -28.56
C PHE A 273 -2.03 6.53 -29.12
N ASN A 274 -2.52 5.34 -28.91
CA ASN A 274 -1.90 4.08 -29.36
C ASN A 274 -0.40 4.01 -29.01
N TYR A 275 -0.04 4.43 -27.80
CA TYR A 275 1.34 4.40 -27.31
C TYR A 275 1.70 3.07 -26.66
N ILE A 276 0.72 2.41 -26.03
CA ILE A 276 0.87 1.10 -25.44
C ILE A 276 -0.27 0.17 -25.87
N GLU A 277 0.00 -1.12 -25.83
CA GLU A 277 -0.97 -2.19 -25.92
C GLU A 277 -0.97 -2.99 -24.62
N LEU A 278 -2.13 -3.08 -23.97
CA LEU A 278 -2.31 -3.91 -22.79
C LEU A 278 -2.34 -5.40 -23.19
N SER A 279 -1.82 -6.27 -22.31
CA SER A 279 -1.95 -7.71 -22.51
C SER A 279 -3.42 -8.16 -22.42
N ASP A 280 -3.81 -9.19 -23.18
CA ASP A 280 -5.15 -9.80 -23.12
C ASP A 280 -5.50 -10.30 -21.71
N ARG A 281 -4.51 -10.66 -20.89
CA ARG A 281 -4.70 -11.05 -19.49
C ARG A 281 -5.17 -9.92 -18.59
N TYR A 282 -4.96 -8.66 -19.00
CA TYR A 282 -5.24 -7.45 -18.21
C TYR A 282 -6.14 -6.48 -18.97
N SER A 283 -7.01 -7.03 -19.80
CA SER A 283 -8.01 -6.29 -20.55
C SER A 283 -9.26 -7.15 -20.70
N SER A 284 -10.40 -6.54 -20.94
CA SER A 284 -11.64 -7.24 -21.23
C SER A 284 -12.09 -7.01 -22.67
N THR A 285 -13.00 -7.85 -23.13
CA THR A 285 -13.62 -7.76 -24.45
C THR A 285 -15.03 -7.20 -24.34
N SER A 286 -15.54 -6.63 -25.45
CA SER A 286 -16.94 -6.24 -25.53
C SER A 286 -17.80 -7.46 -25.87
N SER A 287 -18.98 -7.57 -25.24
CA SER A 287 -19.97 -8.61 -25.58
C SER A 287 -20.63 -8.41 -26.93
N VAL A 288 -20.52 -7.19 -27.52
CA VAL A 288 -21.19 -6.80 -28.76
C VAL A 288 -20.20 -6.46 -29.88
N MET A 289 -19.06 -5.86 -29.52
CA MET A 289 -18.07 -5.37 -30.49
C MET A 289 -16.80 -6.24 -30.41
N PRO A 290 -16.58 -7.18 -31.36
CA PRO A 290 -15.48 -8.16 -31.26
C PRO A 290 -14.08 -7.55 -31.33
N GLN A 291 -13.93 -6.36 -31.90
CA GLN A 291 -12.65 -5.64 -32.02
C GLN A 291 -12.29 -4.83 -30.78
N LYS A 292 -13.22 -4.64 -29.84
CA LYS A 292 -13.05 -3.75 -28.69
C LYS A 292 -12.30 -4.44 -27.57
N LYS A 293 -11.25 -3.78 -27.08
CA LYS A 293 -10.40 -4.21 -25.96
C LYS A 293 -10.41 -3.11 -24.91
N ASN A 294 -10.93 -3.40 -23.72
CA ASN A 294 -11.16 -2.43 -22.66
C ASN A 294 -10.07 -2.51 -21.58
N PRO A 295 -9.62 -1.39 -21.02
CA PRO A 295 -8.67 -1.33 -19.91
C PRO A 295 -9.38 -1.46 -18.54
N ASP A 296 -10.41 -2.31 -18.41
CA ASP A 296 -11.27 -2.41 -17.22
C ASP A 296 -10.49 -2.54 -15.89
N PRO A 297 -9.39 -3.31 -15.79
CA PRO A 297 -8.64 -3.37 -14.54
C PRO A 297 -8.07 -2.02 -14.11
N LEU A 298 -7.64 -1.17 -15.05
CA LEU A 298 -7.16 0.18 -14.75
C LEU A 298 -8.30 1.11 -14.30
N GLU A 299 -9.47 0.98 -14.92
CA GLU A 299 -10.67 1.73 -14.53
C GLU A 299 -11.12 1.36 -13.11
N ILE A 300 -11.07 0.08 -12.76
CA ILE A 300 -11.40 -0.40 -11.40
C ILE A 300 -10.38 0.10 -10.37
N ILE A 301 -9.07 0.14 -10.67
CA ILE A 301 -8.07 0.74 -9.77
C ILE A 301 -8.41 2.21 -9.52
N ARG A 302 -8.74 2.97 -10.57
CA ARG A 302 -9.14 4.38 -10.49
C ARG A 302 -10.39 4.56 -9.63
N SER A 303 -11.42 3.75 -9.83
CA SER A 303 -12.67 3.77 -9.07
C SER A 303 -12.45 3.40 -7.60
N ARG A 304 -11.73 2.32 -7.31
CA ARG A 304 -11.43 1.84 -5.95
C ARG A 304 -10.60 2.84 -5.14
N THR A 305 -9.85 3.71 -5.78
CA THR A 305 -9.16 4.83 -5.12
C THR A 305 -10.15 5.72 -4.36
N SER A 306 -11.29 6.05 -4.97
CA SER A 306 -12.33 6.86 -4.32
C SER A 306 -12.94 6.14 -3.10
N ILE A 307 -13.06 4.82 -3.15
CA ILE A 307 -13.56 4.01 -2.03
C ILE A 307 -12.59 4.09 -0.84
N VAL A 308 -11.28 3.90 -1.08
CA VAL A 308 -10.27 3.96 -0.01
C VAL A 308 -10.20 5.36 0.62
N ILE A 309 -10.30 6.43 -0.18
CA ILE A 309 -10.39 7.80 0.32
C ILE A 309 -11.66 7.99 1.17
N GLY A 310 -12.80 7.46 0.73
CA GLY A 310 -14.06 7.49 1.51
C GLY A 310 -13.92 6.79 2.86
N MET A 311 -13.23 5.65 2.92
CA MET A 311 -12.96 4.92 4.16
C MET A 311 -12.06 5.71 5.12
N LEU A 312 -11.07 6.44 4.62
CA LEU A 312 -10.25 7.35 5.43
C LEU A 312 -11.09 8.48 6.04
N ILE A 313 -11.98 9.08 5.26
CA ILE A 313 -12.89 10.14 5.74
C ILE A 313 -13.82 9.58 6.82
N SER A 314 -14.35 8.38 6.63
CA SER A 314 -15.17 7.68 7.61
C SER A 314 -14.40 7.44 8.90
N ALA A 315 -13.15 6.97 8.83
CA ALA A 315 -12.29 6.76 9.99
C ALA A 315 -12.06 8.05 10.79
N PHE A 316 -11.75 9.18 10.14
CA PHE A 316 -11.66 10.48 10.82
C PHE A 316 -12.98 10.88 11.49
N SER A 317 -14.10 10.63 10.81
CA SER A 317 -15.43 10.99 11.32
C SER A 317 -15.82 10.18 12.54
N LEU A 318 -15.44 8.90 12.60
CA LEU A 318 -15.66 8.04 13.76
C LEU A 318 -14.94 8.54 15.01
N VAL A 319 -13.67 8.96 14.87
CA VAL A 319 -12.81 9.26 16.04
C VAL A 319 -12.94 10.69 16.54
N LYS A 320 -13.28 11.65 15.67
CA LYS A 320 -13.13 13.11 15.92
C LYS A 320 -13.79 13.67 17.19
N ASN A 321 -14.84 13.05 17.69
CA ASN A 321 -15.63 13.58 18.81
C ASN A 321 -15.77 12.59 19.97
N LEU A 322 -15.02 11.48 19.97
CA LEU A 322 -15.06 10.53 21.05
C LEU A 322 -14.30 11.09 22.27
N PRO A 323 -14.85 10.98 23.48
CA PRO A 323 -14.09 11.21 24.70
C PRO A 323 -12.91 10.25 24.80
N SER A 324 -11.92 10.59 25.66
CA SER A 324 -10.82 9.67 25.92
C SER A 324 -11.33 8.37 26.56
N GLY A 325 -10.80 7.24 26.09
CA GLY A 325 -11.21 5.91 26.50
C GLY A 325 -11.69 5.06 25.32
N TYR A 326 -12.14 3.84 25.64
CA TYR A 326 -12.73 2.95 24.65
C TYR A 326 -14.21 3.22 24.47
N HIS A 327 -14.65 3.35 23.23
CA HIS A 327 -16.06 3.46 22.84
C HIS A 327 -16.35 2.44 21.73
N ARG A 328 -17.58 1.92 21.70
CA ARG A 328 -17.96 0.90 20.73
C ARG A 328 -17.96 1.41 19.28
N ASP A 329 -18.07 2.70 19.07
CA ASP A 329 -17.85 3.36 17.78
C ASP A 329 -16.54 2.90 17.09
N LEU A 330 -15.50 2.63 17.89
CA LEU A 330 -14.19 2.19 17.40
C LEU A 330 -14.21 0.79 16.76
N GLN A 331 -15.28 0.01 16.98
CA GLN A 331 -15.49 -1.28 16.33
C GLN A 331 -15.59 -1.12 14.81
N ASP A 332 -16.28 -0.09 14.33
CA ASP A 332 -16.50 0.16 12.90
C ASP A 332 -15.22 0.58 12.15
N LEU A 333 -14.13 0.81 12.87
CA LEU A 333 -12.84 1.05 12.24
C LEU A 333 -12.23 -0.24 11.62
N LYS A 334 -12.56 -1.41 12.17
CA LYS A 334 -12.03 -2.71 11.71
C LYS A 334 -12.35 -2.99 10.23
N PRO A 335 -13.60 -2.90 9.76
CA PRO A 335 -13.92 -3.10 8.34
C PRO A 335 -13.26 -2.06 7.44
N LEU A 336 -13.10 -0.80 7.87
CA LEU A 336 -12.44 0.23 7.08
C LEU A 336 -10.96 -0.13 6.84
N LEU A 337 -10.26 -0.63 7.87
CA LEU A 337 -8.87 -1.09 7.78
C LEU A 337 -8.75 -2.31 6.87
N SER A 338 -9.55 -3.34 7.11
CA SER A 338 -9.48 -4.61 6.38
C SER A 338 -9.80 -4.45 4.90
N ASN A 339 -10.88 -3.74 4.58
CA ASN A 339 -11.32 -3.53 3.20
C ASN A 339 -10.34 -2.63 2.43
N SER A 340 -9.83 -1.55 3.05
CA SER A 340 -8.81 -0.71 2.42
C SER A 340 -7.55 -1.50 2.11
N THR A 341 -7.08 -2.31 3.05
CA THR A 341 -5.90 -3.17 2.89
C THR A 341 -6.08 -4.15 1.73
N THR A 342 -7.22 -4.83 1.67
CA THR A 342 -7.54 -5.78 0.60
C THR A 342 -7.56 -5.10 -0.77
N ILE A 343 -8.26 -3.98 -0.90
CA ILE A 343 -8.34 -3.19 -2.14
C ILE A 343 -6.94 -2.78 -2.61
N VAL A 344 -6.11 -2.29 -1.70
CA VAL A 344 -4.75 -1.85 -2.03
C VAL A 344 -3.88 -3.02 -2.50
N LYS A 345 -3.89 -4.15 -1.79
CA LYS A 345 -3.11 -5.34 -2.17
C LYS A 345 -3.51 -5.86 -3.55
N GLU A 346 -4.80 -6.00 -3.82
CA GLU A 346 -5.31 -6.39 -5.13
C GLU A 346 -4.89 -5.40 -6.23
N SER A 347 -5.03 -4.10 -5.97
CA SER A 347 -4.66 -3.06 -6.94
C SER A 347 -3.17 -3.07 -7.28
N LEU A 348 -2.29 -3.29 -6.28
CA LEU A 348 -0.85 -3.42 -6.48
C LEU A 348 -0.50 -4.66 -7.33
N LEU A 349 -1.13 -5.80 -7.06
CA LEU A 349 -0.91 -7.04 -7.82
C LEU A 349 -1.32 -6.88 -9.29
N ILE A 350 -2.49 -6.29 -9.53
CA ILE A 350 -2.99 -6.05 -10.90
C ILE A 350 -2.11 -5.03 -11.62
N MET A 351 -1.75 -3.90 -10.97
CA MET A 351 -0.89 -2.89 -11.58
C MET A 351 0.49 -3.47 -11.95
N LYS A 352 1.08 -4.30 -11.07
CA LYS A 352 2.33 -5.00 -11.38
C LYS A 352 2.21 -5.85 -12.64
N GLY A 353 1.17 -6.67 -12.74
CA GLY A 353 0.95 -7.54 -13.90
C GLY A 353 0.75 -6.75 -15.20
N ILE A 354 0.09 -5.58 -15.14
CA ILE A 354 -0.04 -4.68 -16.27
C ILE A 354 1.34 -4.14 -16.68
N ILE A 355 2.15 -3.64 -15.73
CA ILE A 355 3.49 -3.09 -15.99
C ILE A 355 4.41 -4.15 -16.60
N ASP A 356 4.37 -5.36 -16.10
CA ASP A 356 5.21 -6.46 -16.61
C ASP A 356 4.88 -6.83 -18.07
N THR A 357 3.63 -6.62 -18.50
CA THR A 357 3.11 -7.24 -19.72
C THR A 357 2.72 -6.27 -20.84
N PHE A 358 2.52 -4.98 -20.56
CA PHE A 358 2.19 -4.05 -21.63
C PHE A 358 3.33 -3.91 -22.65
N LYS A 359 2.95 -3.62 -23.90
CA LYS A 359 3.89 -3.39 -25.00
C LYS A 359 3.85 -1.95 -25.45
N VAL A 360 5.02 -1.36 -25.71
CA VAL A 360 5.14 0.00 -26.24
C VAL A 360 5.13 0.00 -27.76
N ASN A 361 4.25 0.79 -28.37
CA ASN A 361 4.23 1.03 -29.81
C ASN A 361 5.26 2.12 -30.18
N LYS A 362 6.53 1.72 -30.27
CA LYS A 362 7.67 2.62 -30.54
C LYS A 362 7.50 3.46 -31.82
N LYS A 363 6.83 2.91 -32.84
CA LYS A 363 6.59 3.62 -34.11
C LYS A 363 5.63 4.78 -33.90
N ASN A 364 4.56 4.54 -33.16
CA ASN A 364 3.53 5.56 -32.96
C ASN A 364 3.97 6.63 -31.96
N THR A 365 4.70 6.27 -30.90
CA THR A 365 5.26 7.26 -29.97
C THR A 365 6.21 8.22 -30.66
N LEU A 366 7.12 7.71 -31.52
CA LEU A 366 8.03 8.51 -32.32
C LEU A 366 7.29 9.36 -33.38
N TYR A 367 6.32 8.78 -34.08
CA TYR A 367 5.51 9.52 -35.05
C TYR A 367 4.80 10.71 -34.40
N SER A 368 4.19 10.50 -33.25
CA SER A 368 3.53 11.54 -32.47
C SER A 368 4.51 12.63 -32.01
N ALA A 369 5.69 12.25 -31.54
CA ALA A 369 6.74 13.18 -31.15
C ALA A 369 7.24 14.03 -32.33
N ASN A 370 7.40 13.44 -33.52
CA ASN A 370 7.80 14.16 -34.73
C ASN A 370 6.77 15.21 -35.17
N LYS A 371 5.48 15.00 -34.88
CA LYS A 371 4.41 15.95 -35.21
C LYS A 371 4.19 17.05 -34.17
N SER A 372 4.79 16.93 -33.00
CA SER A 372 4.44 17.76 -31.83
C SER A 372 5.09 19.15 -31.79
N TYR A 373 6.04 19.46 -32.65
CA TYR A 373 6.92 20.62 -32.48
C TYR A 373 7.68 20.65 -31.11
N GLY A 374 7.71 19.55 -30.38
CA GLY A 374 8.33 19.45 -29.04
C GLY A 374 9.82 19.75 -28.99
N VAL A 375 10.50 19.73 -30.15
CA VAL A 375 11.92 20.11 -30.32
C VAL A 375 12.12 21.64 -30.38
N SER A 376 11.07 22.43 -30.46
CA SER A 376 11.17 23.89 -30.61
C SER A 376 11.94 24.56 -29.50
N LEU A 377 11.79 24.08 -28.27
CA LEU A 377 12.55 24.60 -27.12
C LEU A 377 14.04 24.26 -27.25
N ASP A 378 14.38 23.04 -27.63
CA ASP A 378 15.78 22.62 -27.79
C ASP A 378 16.49 23.41 -28.88
N ILE A 379 15.79 23.71 -29.99
CA ILE A 379 16.29 24.60 -31.05
C ILE A 379 16.54 26.02 -30.49
N ALA A 380 15.58 26.55 -29.72
CA ALA A 380 15.73 27.87 -29.12
C ALA A 380 16.93 27.94 -28.15
N GLU A 381 17.09 26.93 -27.30
CA GLU A 381 18.18 26.86 -26.33
C GLU A 381 19.55 26.74 -27.00
N GLN A 382 19.69 25.94 -28.05
CA GLN A 382 20.91 25.86 -28.85
C GLN A 382 21.30 27.24 -29.45
N ILE A 383 20.31 27.96 -29.96
CA ILE A 383 20.55 29.31 -30.50
C ILE A 383 20.99 30.28 -29.40
N VAL A 384 20.33 30.25 -28.24
CA VAL A 384 20.67 31.08 -27.08
C VAL A 384 22.14 30.83 -26.65
N ILE A 385 22.50 29.54 -26.51
CA ILE A 385 23.87 29.16 -26.08
C ILE A 385 24.89 29.56 -27.12
N LYS A 386 24.63 29.30 -28.39
CA LYS A 386 25.61 29.54 -29.47
C LYS A 386 25.82 31.02 -29.77
N TYR A 387 24.76 31.82 -29.75
CA TYR A 387 24.80 33.21 -30.18
C TYR A 387 24.66 34.23 -29.04
N ASN A 388 24.50 33.75 -27.80
CA ASN A 388 24.29 34.59 -26.61
C ASN A 388 23.15 35.63 -26.81
N ILE A 389 22.06 35.21 -27.46
CA ILE A 389 20.90 36.06 -27.72
C ILE A 389 19.88 35.83 -26.58
N PRO A 390 19.23 36.91 -26.07
CA PRO A 390 18.19 36.76 -25.06
C PRO A 390 17.10 35.81 -25.49
N PHE A 391 16.75 34.83 -24.64
CA PHE A 391 15.75 33.78 -24.92
C PHE A 391 14.44 34.35 -25.50
N ARG A 392 13.94 35.46 -24.99
CA ARG A 392 12.70 36.09 -25.48
C ARG A 392 12.73 36.48 -26.95
N LYS A 393 13.89 36.88 -27.46
CA LYS A 393 14.05 37.19 -28.90
C LYS A 393 14.01 35.89 -29.72
N VAL A 394 14.77 34.89 -29.27
CA VAL A 394 14.81 33.57 -29.93
C VAL A 394 13.42 32.89 -29.88
N HIS A 395 12.71 32.99 -28.78
CA HIS A 395 11.33 32.50 -28.66
C HIS A 395 10.40 33.09 -29.72
N LYS A 396 10.53 34.40 -30.01
CA LYS A 396 9.75 35.04 -31.07
C LYS A 396 10.08 34.48 -32.47
N LEU A 397 11.37 34.23 -32.74
CA LEU A 397 11.82 33.62 -34.00
C LEU A 397 11.21 32.23 -34.16
N ILE A 398 11.41 31.35 -33.14
CA ILE A 398 10.93 29.96 -33.19
C ILE A 398 9.40 29.94 -33.27
N GLY A 399 8.69 30.77 -32.49
CA GLY A 399 7.24 30.87 -32.55
C GLY A 399 6.74 31.27 -33.96
N THR A 400 7.46 32.16 -34.67
CA THR A 400 7.13 32.53 -36.05
C THR A 400 7.38 31.38 -37.03
N LEU A 401 8.48 30.62 -36.84
CA LEU A 401 8.75 29.40 -37.63
C LEU A 401 7.68 28.33 -37.42
N VAL A 402 7.29 28.07 -36.17
CA VAL A 402 6.20 27.14 -35.84
C VAL A 402 4.86 27.62 -36.48
N GLN A 403 4.52 28.90 -36.37
CA GLN A 403 3.31 29.44 -36.99
C GLN A 403 3.31 29.23 -38.52
N HIS A 404 4.47 29.43 -39.15
CA HIS A 404 4.62 29.17 -40.60
C HIS A 404 4.42 27.68 -40.92
N ALA A 405 5.07 26.80 -40.14
CA ALA A 405 4.96 25.35 -40.32
C ALA A 405 3.52 24.83 -40.16
N VAL A 406 2.80 25.31 -39.15
CA VAL A 406 1.38 24.97 -38.91
C VAL A 406 0.51 25.42 -40.08
N LYS A 407 0.69 26.64 -40.60
CA LYS A 407 -0.07 27.16 -41.77
C LYS A 407 0.21 26.36 -43.05
N ASN A 408 1.37 25.77 -43.18
CA ASN A 408 1.78 24.96 -44.32
C ASN A 408 1.55 23.45 -44.10
N LYS A 409 0.33 23.06 -43.71
CA LYS A 409 -0.09 21.65 -43.54
C LYS A 409 0.70 20.88 -42.45
N ASN A 410 1.11 21.58 -41.40
CA ASN A 410 1.85 20.98 -40.28
C ASN A 410 3.16 20.30 -40.70
N ILE A 411 3.94 20.95 -41.60
CA ILE A 411 5.29 20.45 -41.93
C ILE A 411 6.21 20.55 -40.71
N SER A 412 7.24 19.71 -40.66
CA SER A 412 8.26 19.82 -39.61
C SER A 412 9.09 21.11 -39.79
N LEU A 413 9.70 21.59 -38.70
CA LEU A 413 10.58 22.78 -38.77
C LEU A 413 11.76 22.57 -39.72
N SER A 414 12.25 21.34 -39.86
CA SER A 414 13.33 20.95 -40.78
C SER A 414 12.92 21.02 -42.27
N GLN A 415 11.62 21.06 -42.58
CA GLN A 415 11.07 21.10 -43.93
C GLN A 415 10.75 22.52 -44.41
N ILE A 416 10.93 23.52 -43.56
CA ILE A 416 10.75 24.91 -43.97
C ILE A 416 11.84 25.30 -44.97
N SER A 417 11.46 25.91 -46.11
CA SER A 417 12.44 26.28 -47.15
C SER A 417 13.40 27.36 -46.66
N LYS A 418 14.60 27.35 -47.21
CA LYS A 418 15.65 28.29 -46.86
C LYS A 418 15.23 29.76 -47.10
N GLU A 419 14.45 30.01 -48.15
CA GLU A 419 13.91 31.30 -48.49
C GLU A 419 12.95 31.82 -47.42
N GLU A 420 12.08 30.94 -46.90
CA GLU A 420 11.14 31.29 -45.84
C GLU A 420 11.84 31.51 -44.49
N VAL A 421 12.81 30.69 -44.14
CA VAL A 421 13.64 30.88 -42.93
C VAL A 421 14.36 32.23 -42.99
N ASN A 422 14.93 32.58 -44.14
CA ASN A 422 15.60 33.87 -44.35
C ASN A 422 14.62 35.04 -44.21
N ARG A 423 13.39 34.91 -44.77
CA ARG A 423 12.34 35.93 -44.63
C ARG A 423 11.96 36.17 -43.17
N ILE A 424 11.79 35.08 -42.42
CA ILE A 424 11.44 35.13 -41.00
C ILE A 424 12.59 35.72 -40.16
N LEU A 425 13.84 35.37 -40.45
CA LEU A 425 15.01 35.96 -39.81
C LEU A 425 15.06 37.48 -39.96
N LYS A 426 14.86 37.99 -41.20
CA LYS A 426 14.81 39.42 -41.47
C LYS A 426 13.65 40.10 -40.72
N PHE A 427 12.48 39.48 -40.70
CA PHE A 427 11.31 39.98 -39.99
C PHE A 427 11.49 40.08 -38.47
N THR A 428 12.21 39.12 -37.87
CA THR A 428 12.47 39.08 -36.42
C THR A 428 13.68 39.94 -36.01
N HIS A 429 14.42 40.50 -36.95
CA HIS A 429 15.66 41.30 -36.72
C HIS A 429 16.72 40.60 -35.90
N ILE A 430 16.82 39.27 -36.04
CA ILE A 430 17.80 38.45 -35.31
C ILE A 430 19.00 38.17 -36.25
N LYS A 431 20.19 38.44 -35.76
CA LYS A 431 21.42 38.22 -36.51
C LYS A 431 21.97 36.83 -36.20
N ILE A 432 21.61 35.86 -37.02
CA ILE A 432 22.11 34.49 -37.02
C ILE A 432 22.52 34.14 -38.46
N ASP A 433 23.56 33.34 -38.60
CA ASP A 433 23.91 32.80 -39.90
C ASP A 433 22.81 31.86 -40.39
N LEU A 434 22.34 32.04 -41.63
CA LEU A 434 21.22 31.32 -42.20
C LEU A 434 21.56 29.82 -42.38
N GLU A 435 22.81 29.51 -42.81
CA GLU A 435 23.21 28.12 -43.03
C GLU A 435 23.27 27.37 -41.72
N GLU A 436 23.83 28.02 -40.69
CA GLU A 436 23.89 27.42 -39.34
C GLU A 436 22.50 27.23 -38.75
N LEU A 437 21.57 28.17 -38.94
CA LEU A 437 20.17 27.97 -38.49
C LEU A 437 19.52 26.81 -39.21
N MET A 438 19.71 26.68 -40.53
CA MET A 438 19.20 25.55 -41.31
C MET A 438 19.76 24.22 -40.80
N VAL A 439 21.04 24.18 -40.43
CA VAL A 439 21.65 22.99 -39.79
C VAL A 439 20.98 22.70 -38.47
N ILE A 440 20.80 23.67 -37.57
CA ILE A 440 20.14 23.47 -36.28
C ILE A 440 18.70 22.96 -36.47
N LEU A 441 17.92 23.56 -37.37
CA LEU A 441 16.55 23.13 -37.66
C LEU A 441 16.48 21.69 -38.19
N LYS A 442 17.45 21.28 -38.98
CA LYS A 442 17.51 19.96 -39.61
C LYS A 442 18.04 18.88 -38.67
N ASP A 443 18.99 19.25 -37.82
CA ASP A 443 19.70 18.32 -36.93
C ASP A 443 18.98 18.08 -35.60
N THR A 444 18.08 18.97 -35.16
CA THR A 444 17.36 18.84 -33.92
C THR A 444 16.12 17.93 -34.12
N THR A 445 16.36 16.63 -34.12
CA THR A 445 15.28 15.60 -34.14
C THR A 445 14.85 15.24 -32.72
N PRO A 446 13.69 14.62 -32.53
CA PRO A 446 13.27 14.11 -31.22
C PRO A 446 14.32 13.23 -30.53
N GLU A 447 15.00 12.37 -31.28
CA GLU A 447 16.04 11.47 -30.75
C GLU A 447 17.29 12.26 -30.29
N LYS A 448 17.65 13.34 -30.99
CA LYS A 448 18.77 14.21 -30.59
C LYS A 448 18.38 15.17 -29.46
N SER A 449 17.11 15.59 -29.41
CA SER A 449 16.58 16.50 -28.38
C SER A 449 16.88 16.02 -26.96
N ILE A 450 16.68 14.74 -26.67
CA ILE A 450 16.94 14.20 -25.34
C ILE A 450 18.42 14.23 -24.94
N LEU A 451 19.34 14.26 -25.92
CA LEU A 451 20.79 14.28 -25.66
C LEU A 451 21.30 15.69 -25.27
N PHE A 452 20.56 16.75 -25.65
CA PHE A 452 20.94 18.13 -25.31
C PHE A 452 20.59 18.52 -23.87
N ARG A 453 19.71 17.76 -23.19
CA ARG A 453 19.20 18.10 -21.86
C ARG A 453 20.07 17.49 -20.77
N ASN A 454 21.03 18.28 -20.25
CA ASN A 454 21.98 17.82 -19.25
C ASN A 454 21.58 18.16 -17.81
N SER A 455 20.40 18.80 -17.60
CA SER A 455 19.92 19.09 -16.25
C SER A 455 19.63 17.80 -15.48
N TYR A 456 19.89 17.83 -14.16
CA TYR A 456 19.62 16.70 -13.28
C TYR A 456 18.16 16.24 -13.37
N GLY A 457 17.95 14.93 -13.52
CA GLY A 457 16.62 14.34 -13.64
C GLY A 457 15.96 14.50 -15.02
N SER A 458 16.68 14.95 -16.04
CA SER A 458 16.17 15.09 -17.42
C SER A 458 16.06 13.74 -18.15
N PRO A 459 15.41 13.70 -19.35
CA PRO A 459 15.31 12.48 -20.16
C PRO A 459 16.61 12.04 -20.85
N ASN A 460 17.74 12.70 -20.58
CA ASN A 460 19.03 12.28 -21.10
C ASN A 460 19.38 10.86 -20.61
N PRO A 461 19.89 9.96 -21.46
CA PRO A 461 20.22 8.58 -21.08
C PRO A 461 21.15 8.45 -19.87
N MET A 462 22.12 9.37 -19.71
CA MET A 462 22.98 9.39 -18.51
C MET A 462 22.19 9.70 -17.25
N GLN A 463 21.30 10.70 -17.31
CA GLN A 463 20.44 11.06 -16.18
C GLN A 463 19.46 9.94 -15.83
N GLN A 464 18.93 9.23 -16.82
CA GLN A 464 18.07 8.06 -16.60
C GLN A 464 18.83 6.95 -15.86
N LYS A 465 20.09 6.69 -16.24
CA LYS A 465 20.95 5.73 -15.53
C LYS A 465 21.19 6.13 -14.08
N ASP A 466 21.45 7.42 -13.84
CA ASP A 466 21.65 7.93 -12.48
C ASP A 466 20.37 7.82 -11.64
N MET A 467 19.19 8.07 -12.23
CA MET A 467 17.90 7.85 -11.59
C MET A 467 17.69 6.39 -11.21
N VAL A 468 17.97 5.44 -12.13
CA VAL A 468 17.89 4.00 -11.85
C VAL A 468 18.78 3.63 -10.67
N ASN A 469 20.07 4.03 -10.70
CA ASN A 469 21.02 3.75 -9.63
C ASN A 469 20.54 4.30 -8.27
N SER A 470 19.97 5.52 -8.26
CA SER A 470 19.43 6.15 -7.05
C SER A 470 18.25 5.36 -6.47
N ILE A 471 17.32 4.92 -7.33
CA ILE A 471 16.16 4.13 -6.90
C ILE A 471 16.61 2.76 -6.39
N GLU A 472 17.51 2.06 -7.11
CA GLU A 472 18.03 0.75 -6.70
C GLU A 472 18.75 0.83 -5.35
N LYS A 473 19.54 1.87 -5.12
CA LYS A 473 20.19 2.12 -3.81
C LYS A 473 19.16 2.29 -2.69
N SER A 474 18.09 3.04 -2.93
CA SER A 474 17.03 3.23 -1.95
C SER A 474 16.26 1.93 -1.68
N LEU A 475 15.97 1.14 -2.73
CA LEU A 475 15.32 -0.16 -2.57
C LEU A 475 16.14 -1.14 -1.73
N LEU A 476 17.48 -1.15 -1.89
CA LEU A 476 18.35 -1.99 -1.05
C LEU A 476 18.21 -1.66 0.44
N ILE A 477 18.08 -0.39 0.79
CA ILE A 477 17.86 0.04 2.17
C ILE A 477 16.53 -0.49 2.69
N TYR A 478 15.44 -0.29 1.95
CA TYR A 478 14.11 -0.75 2.38
C TYR A 478 14.00 -2.27 2.42
N CYS A 479 14.58 -2.99 1.46
CA CYS A 479 14.64 -4.45 1.51
C CYS A 479 15.34 -4.95 2.78
N LYS A 480 16.45 -4.32 3.17
CA LYS A 480 17.18 -4.67 4.40
C LYS A 480 16.32 -4.40 5.65
N VAL A 481 15.67 -3.22 5.72
CA VAL A 481 14.79 -2.87 6.84
C VAL A 481 13.64 -3.87 6.97
N LEU A 482 12.98 -4.22 5.85
CA LEU A 482 11.87 -5.19 5.87
C LEU A 482 12.34 -6.60 6.25
N SER A 483 13.53 -7.05 5.77
CA SER A 483 14.10 -8.33 6.17
C SER A 483 14.36 -8.39 7.68
N GLN A 484 14.98 -7.35 8.23
CA GLN A 484 15.24 -7.26 9.66
C GLN A 484 13.94 -7.28 10.49
N ARG A 485 12.91 -6.54 10.08
CA ARG A 485 11.61 -6.56 10.75
C ARG A 485 10.99 -7.95 10.73
N LYS A 486 10.98 -8.61 9.57
CA LYS A 486 10.49 -9.99 9.45
C LYS A 486 11.24 -10.96 10.33
N GLU A 487 12.56 -10.91 10.31
CA GLU A 487 13.41 -11.78 11.13
C GLU A 487 13.09 -11.62 12.63
N LEU A 488 12.95 -10.38 13.11
CA LEU A 488 12.61 -10.11 14.52
C LEU A 488 11.20 -10.64 14.87
N LEU A 489 10.21 -10.41 14.00
CA LEU A 489 8.84 -10.89 14.23
C LEU A 489 8.78 -12.42 14.21
N TYR A 490 9.40 -13.06 13.21
CA TYR A 490 9.42 -14.53 13.12
C TYR A 490 10.18 -15.17 14.28
N ALA A 491 11.30 -14.59 14.71
CA ALA A 491 12.04 -15.09 15.85
C ALA A 491 11.21 -15.01 17.15
N ALA A 492 10.46 -13.93 17.36
CA ALA A 492 9.59 -13.81 18.52
C ALA A 492 8.43 -14.81 18.48
N LEU A 493 7.76 -14.97 17.34
CA LEU A 493 6.64 -15.90 17.19
C LEU A 493 7.10 -17.38 17.24
N ASP A 494 8.28 -17.71 16.70
CA ASP A 494 8.88 -19.03 16.81
C ASP A 494 9.23 -19.36 18.28
N ASN A 495 9.74 -18.36 19.02
CA ASN A 495 9.97 -18.52 20.45
C ASN A 495 8.65 -18.72 21.23
N LEU A 496 7.62 -17.94 20.94
CA LEU A 496 6.29 -18.13 21.52
C LEU A 496 5.76 -19.55 21.24
N GLU A 497 5.87 -20.02 20.01
CA GLU A 497 5.40 -21.37 19.63
C GLU A 497 6.18 -22.47 20.36
N LYS A 498 7.50 -22.33 20.52
CA LYS A 498 8.32 -23.24 21.32
C LYS A 498 7.89 -23.26 22.79
N GLU A 499 7.68 -22.10 23.41
CA GLU A 499 7.18 -22.00 24.79
C GLU A 499 5.79 -22.65 24.92
N VAL A 500 4.89 -22.47 23.96
CA VAL A 500 3.58 -23.12 23.93
C VAL A 500 3.73 -24.64 23.87
N ILE A 501 4.55 -25.15 22.95
CA ILE A 501 4.79 -26.62 22.81
C ILE A 501 5.40 -27.22 24.08
N LEU A 502 6.42 -26.59 24.62
CA LEU A 502 7.08 -27.08 25.87
C LEU A 502 6.09 -27.19 27.03
N ASN A 503 5.20 -26.22 27.19
CA ASN A 503 4.22 -26.21 28.27
C ASN A 503 2.98 -27.09 27.99
N THR A 504 2.76 -27.56 26.75
CA THR A 504 1.71 -28.53 26.43
C THR A 504 2.17 -29.98 26.56
N ILE A 505 3.47 -30.28 26.36
CA ILE A 505 4.02 -31.66 26.41
C ILE A 505 4.24 -32.16 27.84
N VAL A 506 4.49 -31.29 28.81
CA VAL A 506 4.80 -31.66 30.21
C VAL A 506 3.71 -32.54 30.88
N ASP A 507 2.45 -32.48 30.38
CA ASP A 507 1.37 -33.32 30.91
C ASP A 507 1.25 -34.70 30.24
N SER A 508 1.72 -34.87 29.01
CA SER A 508 1.65 -36.17 28.33
C SER A 508 2.62 -37.21 28.94
N GLU A 509 3.75 -36.76 29.50
CA GLU A 509 4.71 -37.63 30.17
C GLU A 509 4.33 -37.96 31.61
N LYS A 510 3.62 -37.08 32.33
CA LYS A 510 3.14 -37.37 33.68
C LYS A 510 1.94 -38.34 33.71
N ASN A 511 1.13 -38.37 32.65
CA ASN A 511 -0.01 -39.29 32.53
C ASN A 511 0.35 -40.67 31.96
N ASN A 512 1.56 -40.87 31.42
CA ASN A 512 2.06 -42.15 30.93
C ASN A 512 2.99 -42.88 31.93
N GLY A 513 3.09 -42.36 33.14
CA GLY A 513 3.97 -42.87 34.21
C GLY A 513 3.21 -43.44 35.42
N ILE A 514 2.07 -44.17 35.19
CA ILE A 514 1.46 -45.07 36.19
C ILE A 514 1.33 -46.46 35.56
#